data_c0ebd561695d8260f0e86ce5b185d06e
#
_entry.id   c0ebd561695d8260f0e86ce5b185d06e
#
_cell.length_a   1.000
_cell.length_b   1.000
_cell.length_c   1.000
_cell.angle_alpha   90.00
_cell.angle_beta   90.00
_cell.angle_gamma   90.00
#
_symmetry.space_group_name_H-M   'P 1'
#
loop_
_entity.id
_entity.type
_entity.pdbx_description
1 polymer ?
#
loop_
_entity_poly.entity_id
_entity_poly.type
_entity_poly.pdbx_seq_one_letter_code
_entity_poly.pdbx_strand_id
1 'polypeptide(L)'
;YVELGMDTQYEVYSKILKKLSNNLLNITIVHPAVEDNFIPLGVNLDDFDGIAWTGSLLNIYDATPSINRQIELAKKLLTKKNNIFGSCWGLHVLVTAAGGKIRKNPNGLEAIVARNIILNEQGINHPMYYGKNSTFDSFCWHYDDTEFLPENTTVLASNEKSKIQAISFRNKNSIIWAVQYHPEFDPVWMSGLMNQREKVLLEEGIYKNQEEFSSYKNFFSNVKKFYDQKNHLNISNNLINEKLHTIELSNWLNYIKSTD
;
A
#
# COMPACT_ATOMS: atom_id res chain seq x y z
N TYR A 1 11.92 8.24 -10.05
CA TYR A 1 11.42 7.07 -10.80
C TYR A 1 11.61 7.26 -12.29
N VAL A 2 11.05 8.28 -12.91
CA VAL A 2 11.08 8.54 -14.36
C VAL A 2 12.51 8.62 -14.93
N GLU A 3 13.43 9.31 -14.24
CA GLU A 3 14.84 9.42 -14.63
C GLU A 3 15.57 8.06 -14.70
N LEU A 4 15.04 7.04 -14.07
CA LEU A 4 15.57 5.68 -14.02
C LEU A 4 14.77 4.70 -14.87
N GLY A 5 13.84 5.21 -15.69
CA GLY A 5 12.96 4.38 -16.52
C GLY A 5 11.98 3.50 -15.73
N MET A 6 11.71 3.87 -14.47
CA MET A 6 10.73 3.18 -13.64
C MET A 6 9.36 3.86 -13.74
N ASP A 7 8.31 3.06 -13.69
CA ASP A 7 6.96 3.59 -13.53
C ASP A 7 6.82 4.36 -12.21
N THR A 8 6.04 5.43 -12.24
CA THR A 8 5.61 6.13 -11.03
C THR A 8 4.62 5.27 -10.23
N GLN A 9 4.43 5.57 -8.96
CA GLN A 9 3.52 4.79 -8.10
C GLN A 9 2.09 4.76 -8.65
N TYR A 10 1.57 5.86 -9.18
CA TYR A 10 0.23 5.90 -9.76
C TYR A 10 0.11 5.09 -11.07
N GLU A 11 1.19 5.02 -11.86
CA GLU A 11 1.25 4.16 -13.05
C GLU A 11 1.24 2.68 -12.69
N VAL A 12 2.06 2.27 -11.71
CA VAL A 12 2.06 0.90 -11.17
C VAL A 12 0.66 0.54 -10.66
N TYR A 13 0.07 1.42 -9.85
CA TYR A 13 -1.27 1.19 -9.30
C TYR A 13 -2.33 1.05 -10.41
N SER A 14 -2.30 1.96 -11.39
CA SER A 14 -3.24 1.91 -12.51
C SER A 14 -3.07 0.64 -13.36
N LYS A 15 -1.84 0.22 -13.61
CA LYS A 15 -1.54 -1.01 -14.36
C LYS A 15 -2.09 -2.25 -13.66
N ILE A 16 -1.84 -2.38 -12.36
CA ILE A 16 -2.32 -3.54 -11.60
C ILE A 16 -3.85 -3.58 -11.50
N LEU A 17 -4.52 -2.46 -11.22
CA LEU A 17 -5.98 -2.39 -11.17
C LEU A 17 -6.62 -2.73 -12.53
N LYS A 18 -6.07 -2.21 -13.64
CA LYS A 18 -6.52 -2.58 -14.99
C LYS A 18 -6.35 -4.07 -15.25
N LYS A 19 -5.19 -4.65 -14.88
CA LYS A 19 -4.93 -6.08 -15.03
C LYS A 19 -5.92 -6.93 -14.26
N LEU A 20 -6.14 -6.62 -12.97
CA LEU A 20 -7.06 -7.35 -12.09
C LEU A 20 -8.52 -7.26 -12.53
N SER A 21 -8.89 -6.20 -13.23
CA SER A 21 -10.23 -6.00 -13.79
C SER A 21 -10.39 -6.48 -15.24
N ASN A 22 -9.39 -7.12 -15.83
CA ASN A 22 -9.38 -7.46 -17.26
C ASN A 22 -9.56 -6.23 -18.18
N ASN A 23 -8.97 -5.09 -17.81
CA ASN A 23 -9.07 -3.80 -18.48
C ASN A 23 -10.48 -3.20 -18.55
N LEU A 24 -11.38 -3.58 -17.65
CA LEU A 24 -12.75 -3.06 -17.60
C LEU A 24 -12.88 -1.74 -16.84
N LEU A 25 -11.84 -1.32 -16.09
CA LEU A 25 -11.89 -0.09 -15.30
C LEU A 25 -11.59 1.15 -16.14
N ASN A 26 -12.41 2.18 -15.95
CA ASN A 26 -12.09 3.54 -16.32
C ASN A 26 -11.40 4.23 -15.13
N ILE A 27 -10.13 4.61 -15.28
CA ILE A 27 -9.32 5.18 -14.20
C ILE A 27 -9.02 6.64 -14.49
N THR A 28 -9.42 7.52 -13.57
CA THR A 28 -9.03 8.93 -13.54
C THR A 28 -7.96 9.13 -12.48
N ILE A 29 -6.81 9.69 -12.87
CA ILE A 29 -5.70 9.97 -11.96
C ILE A 29 -5.77 11.43 -11.54
N VAL A 30 -5.61 11.68 -10.24
CA VAL A 30 -5.55 13.03 -9.65
C VAL A 30 -4.29 13.16 -8.79
N HIS A 31 -3.71 14.37 -8.75
CA HIS A 31 -2.44 14.65 -8.09
C HIS A 31 -2.56 15.71 -6.97
N PRO A 32 -3.30 15.42 -5.87
CA PRO A 32 -3.54 16.41 -4.81
C PRO A 32 -2.27 16.85 -4.08
N ALA A 33 -1.17 16.08 -4.20
CA ALA A 33 0.12 16.47 -3.64
C ALA A 33 0.83 17.57 -4.44
N VAL A 34 0.56 17.67 -5.74
CA VAL A 34 1.32 18.53 -6.67
C VAL A 34 0.51 19.77 -7.06
N GLU A 35 -0.79 19.62 -7.28
CA GLU A 35 -1.64 20.64 -7.88
C GLU A 35 -2.75 21.10 -6.93
N ASP A 36 -3.02 22.41 -6.90
CA ASP A 36 -4.15 22.96 -6.12
C ASP A 36 -5.51 22.61 -6.79
N ASN A 37 -5.56 22.64 -8.11
CA ASN A 37 -6.72 22.27 -8.93
C ASN A 37 -6.54 20.86 -9.51
N PHE A 38 -6.42 19.87 -8.65
CA PHE A 38 -6.09 18.48 -9.02
C PHE A 38 -7.27 17.67 -9.56
N ILE A 39 -8.51 18.16 -9.45
CA ILE A 39 -9.70 17.51 -10.03
C ILE A 39 -9.90 18.04 -11.44
N PRO A 40 -9.84 17.19 -12.48
CA PRO A 40 -10.06 17.62 -13.86
C PRO A 40 -11.44 18.26 -14.05
N LEU A 41 -11.53 19.22 -14.97
CA LEU A 41 -12.79 19.90 -15.27
C LEU A 41 -13.87 18.89 -15.70
N GLY A 42 -15.04 18.99 -15.09
CA GLY A 42 -16.17 18.10 -15.37
C GLY A 42 -16.14 16.75 -14.65
N VAL A 43 -15.12 16.49 -13.83
CA VAL A 43 -15.03 15.29 -12.99
C VAL A 43 -15.70 15.55 -11.65
N ASN A 44 -16.66 14.71 -11.28
CA ASN A 44 -17.24 14.66 -9.95
C ASN A 44 -16.77 13.39 -9.22
N LEU A 45 -16.20 13.54 -8.03
CA LEU A 45 -15.69 12.41 -7.24
C LEU A 45 -16.79 11.47 -6.75
N ASP A 46 -18.05 11.90 -6.78
CA ASP A 46 -19.21 11.08 -6.40
C ASP A 46 -19.61 10.07 -7.49
N ASP A 47 -19.08 10.23 -8.71
CA ASP A 47 -19.41 9.37 -9.85
C ASP A 47 -18.50 8.12 -9.93
N PHE A 48 -17.60 7.93 -8.97
CA PHE A 48 -16.67 6.79 -8.94
C PHE A 48 -17.14 5.70 -7.98
N ASP A 49 -17.08 4.45 -8.43
CA ASP A 49 -17.42 3.26 -7.63
C ASP A 49 -16.38 3.01 -6.53
N GLY A 50 -15.13 3.43 -6.76
CA GLY A 50 -14.04 3.24 -5.79
C GLY A 50 -12.90 4.25 -5.95
N ILE A 51 -12.18 4.47 -4.86
CA ILE A 51 -11.04 5.38 -4.79
C ILE A 51 -9.83 4.62 -4.27
N ALA A 52 -8.75 4.57 -5.05
CA ALA A 52 -7.48 4.00 -4.64
C ALA A 52 -6.48 5.12 -4.29
N TRP A 53 -5.90 5.05 -3.10
CA TRP A 53 -4.90 6.01 -2.62
C TRP A 53 -3.53 5.36 -2.55
N THR A 54 -2.58 5.86 -3.35
CA THR A 54 -1.24 5.30 -3.49
C THR A 54 -0.33 5.64 -2.29
N GLY A 55 0.84 5.00 -2.27
CA GLY A 55 1.93 5.35 -1.36
C GLY A 55 2.58 6.71 -1.67
N SER A 56 3.38 7.21 -0.73
CA SER A 56 4.23 8.39 -0.86
C SER A 56 5.40 8.32 0.13
N LEU A 57 6.45 9.11 -0.11
CA LEU A 57 7.57 9.29 0.82
C LEU A 57 7.37 10.52 1.75
N LEU A 58 6.17 11.08 1.82
CA LEU A 58 5.83 12.19 2.72
C LEU A 58 5.61 11.68 4.14
N ASN A 59 5.86 12.54 5.13
CA ASN A 59 5.51 12.29 6.53
C ASN A 59 4.32 13.16 6.91
N ILE A 60 3.29 12.57 7.48
CA ILE A 60 2.02 13.28 7.76
C ILE A 60 2.20 14.47 8.71
N TYR A 61 3.15 14.35 9.64
CA TYR A 61 3.44 15.37 10.66
C TYR A 61 4.26 16.57 10.15
N ASP A 62 4.76 16.54 8.91
CA ASP A 62 5.42 17.69 8.29
C ASP A 62 4.42 18.80 7.94
N ALA A 63 3.12 18.45 7.87
CA ALA A 63 1.98 19.36 7.75
C ALA A 63 2.12 20.42 6.64
N THR A 64 2.79 20.08 5.55
CA THR A 64 2.95 20.99 4.40
C THR A 64 1.60 21.28 3.73
N PRO A 65 1.48 22.35 2.92
CA PRO A 65 0.25 22.64 2.18
C PRO A 65 -0.24 21.44 1.33
N SER A 66 0.69 20.70 0.69
CA SER A 66 0.35 19.52 -0.11
C SER A 66 -0.19 18.37 0.74
N ILE A 67 0.33 18.17 1.95
CA ILE A 67 -0.16 17.16 2.90
C ILE A 67 -1.55 17.56 3.41
N ASN A 68 -1.70 18.82 3.86
CA ASN A 68 -2.97 19.31 4.36
C ASN A 68 -4.08 19.23 3.29
N ARG A 69 -3.77 19.54 2.03
CA ARG A 69 -4.71 19.40 0.91
C ARG A 69 -5.18 17.95 0.73
N GLN A 70 -4.28 16.97 0.86
CA GLN A 70 -4.64 15.56 0.80
C GLN A 70 -5.52 15.12 1.97
N ILE A 71 -5.21 15.59 3.20
CA ILE A 71 -6.04 15.31 4.38
C ILE A 71 -7.44 15.91 4.21
N GLU A 72 -7.56 17.16 3.72
CA GLU A 72 -8.85 17.79 3.48
C GLU A 72 -9.66 17.09 2.37
N LEU A 73 -9.00 16.60 1.32
CA LEU A 73 -9.63 15.75 0.32
C LEU A 73 -10.19 14.47 0.97
N ALA A 74 -9.37 13.78 1.76
CA ALA A 74 -9.79 12.56 2.44
C ALA A 74 -10.97 12.82 3.39
N LYS A 75 -10.96 13.91 4.17
CA LYS A 75 -12.11 14.30 5.01
C LYS A 75 -13.40 14.45 4.18
N LYS A 76 -13.34 15.09 3.02
CA LYS A 76 -14.49 15.24 2.11
C LYS A 76 -14.99 13.88 1.62
N LEU A 77 -14.07 13.00 1.18
CA LEU A 77 -14.40 11.65 0.70
C LEU A 77 -15.04 10.78 1.79
N LEU A 78 -14.55 10.88 3.02
CA LEU A 78 -15.08 10.14 4.17
C LEU A 78 -16.52 10.55 4.55
N THR A 79 -17.00 11.73 4.13
CA THR A 79 -18.37 12.16 4.41
C THR A 79 -19.41 11.60 3.45
N LYS A 80 -19.00 10.97 2.36
CA LYS A 80 -19.84 10.51 1.25
C LYS A 80 -19.96 8.99 1.23
N LYS A 81 -20.66 8.43 0.24
CA LYS A 81 -20.68 6.98 0.01
C LYS A 81 -19.51 6.62 -0.92
N ASN A 82 -18.41 6.14 -0.36
CA ASN A 82 -17.23 5.74 -1.13
C ASN A 82 -16.68 4.39 -0.66
N ASN A 83 -16.12 3.61 -1.59
CA ASN A 83 -15.28 2.45 -1.30
C ASN A 83 -13.83 2.88 -1.49
N ILE A 84 -13.04 2.98 -0.41
CA ILE A 84 -11.69 3.53 -0.46
C ILE A 84 -10.68 2.44 -0.10
N PHE A 85 -9.64 2.29 -0.93
CA PHE A 85 -8.48 1.46 -0.62
C PHE A 85 -7.24 2.35 -0.48
N GLY A 86 -6.51 2.25 0.64
CA GLY A 86 -5.28 3.01 0.87
C GLY A 86 -4.08 2.10 1.09
N SER A 87 -2.98 2.33 0.33
CA SER A 87 -1.69 1.67 0.55
C SER A 87 -0.70 2.64 1.18
N CYS A 88 -0.03 2.24 2.27
CA CYS A 88 1.04 2.96 2.94
C CYS A 88 0.65 4.42 3.27
N TRP A 89 1.08 5.40 2.50
CA TRP A 89 0.68 6.80 2.66
C TRP A 89 -0.85 6.98 2.63
N GLY A 90 -1.55 6.21 1.78
CA GLY A 90 -3.02 6.22 1.74
C GLY A 90 -3.64 5.85 3.09
N LEU A 91 -3.09 4.85 3.78
CA LEU A 91 -3.49 4.52 5.15
C LEU A 91 -3.26 5.71 6.09
N HIS A 92 -2.09 6.35 6.03
CA HIS A 92 -1.76 7.47 6.91
C HIS A 92 -2.72 8.65 6.72
N VAL A 93 -3.00 9.02 5.48
CA VAL A 93 -3.95 10.11 5.16
C VAL A 93 -5.35 9.79 5.66
N LEU A 94 -5.84 8.57 5.40
CA LEU A 94 -7.19 8.14 5.78
C LEU A 94 -7.36 8.06 7.30
N VAL A 95 -6.37 7.52 8.01
CA VAL A 95 -6.34 7.48 9.49
C VAL A 95 -6.38 8.90 10.07
N THR A 96 -5.52 9.79 9.55
CA THR A 96 -5.46 11.19 10.03
C THR A 96 -6.75 11.95 9.74
N ALA A 97 -7.30 11.79 8.54
CA ALA A 97 -8.57 12.43 8.15
C ALA A 97 -9.76 11.96 8.99
N ALA A 98 -9.72 10.73 9.49
CA ALA A 98 -10.75 10.15 10.35
C ALA A 98 -10.53 10.42 11.86
N GLY A 99 -9.50 11.20 12.23
CA GLY A 99 -9.22 11.59 13.60
C GLY A 99 -8.23 10.71 14.36
N GLY A 100 -7.58 9.77 13.67
CA GLY A 100 -6.45 9.00 14.21
C GLY A 100 -5.14 9.79 14.16
N LYS A 101 -4.04 9.14 14.54
CA LYS A 101 -2.71 9.77 14.58
C LYS A 101 -1.63 8.84 14.06
N ILE A 102 -0.75 9.39 13.25
CA ILE A 102 0.46 8.76 12.72
C ILE A 102 1.67 9.32 13.44
N ARG A 103 2.68 8.49 13.66
CA ARG A 103 3.96 8.85 14.25
C ARG A 103 5.12 8.19 13.51
N LYS A 104 6.34 8.64 13.76
CA LYS A 104 7.51 7.88 13.37
C LYS A 104 7.53 6.53 14.09
N ASN A 105 7.78 5.45 13.36
CA ASN A 105 7.81 4.11 13.91
C ASN A 105 8.99 3.97 14.89
N PRO A 106 8.74 3.64 16.18
CA PRO A 106 9.81 3.44 17.15
C PRO A 106 10.75 2.26 16.81
N ASN A 107 10.27 1.32 15.97
CA ASN A 107 11.05 0.19 15.48
C ASN A 107 11.87 0.52 14.21
N GLY A 108 11.91 1.80 13.77
CA GLY A 108 12.63 2.26 12.61
C GLY A 108 11.99 1.87 11.27
N LEU A 109 12.77 1.96 10.20
CA LEU A 109 12.36 1.65 8.85
C LEU A 109 11.93 0.19 8.69
N GLU A 110 10.77 -0.05 8.07
CA GLU A 110 10.41 -1.33 7.47
C GLU A 110 10.46 -1.17 5.94
N ALA A 111 11.35 -1.90 5.28
CA ALA A 111 11.60 -1.70 3.87
C ALA A 111 11.82 -3.01 3.11
N ILE A 112 11.47 -2.95 1.86
CA ILE A 112 11.54 -3.97 0.84
C ILE A 112 10.56 -5.11 1.11
N VAL A 113 10.70 -5.83 2.22
CA VAL A 113 9.80 -6.92 2.60
C VAL A 113 9.34 -6.77 4.04
N ALA A 114 8.06 -6.50 4.23
CA ALA A 114 7.38 -6.69 5.51
C ALA A 114 7.20 -8.19 5.75
N ARG A 115 7.92 -8.71 6.74
CA ARG A 115 7.99 -10.14 7.03
C ARG A 115 6.90 -10.57 8.00
N ASN A 116 6.43 -11.79 7.82
CA ASN A 116 5.55 -12.46 8.76
C ASN A 116 4.36 -11.58 9.19
N ILE A 117 3.68 -10.98 8.23
CA ILE A 117 2.41 -10.29 8.49
C ILE A 117 1.39 -11.37 8.87
N ILE A 118 0.80 -11.23 10.05
CA ILE A 118 -0.14 -12.20 10.62
C ILE A 118 -1.54 -11.59 10.65
N LEU A 119 -2.50 -12.27 10.04
CA LEU A 119 -3.91 -11.96 10.16
C LEU A 119 -4.39 -12.39 11.55
N ASN A 120 -5.08 -11.49 12.24
CA ASN A 120 -5.84 -11.85 13.42
C ASN A 120 -7.19 -12.49 13.03
N GLU A 121 -8.01 -12.86 14.00
CA GLU A 121 -9.33 -13.48 13.76
C GLU A 121 -10.22 -12.60 12.85
N GLN A 122 -10.20 -11.28 13.06
CA GLN A 122 -10.96 -10.33 12.24
C GLN A 122 -10.42 -10.29 10.81
N GLY A 123 -9.09 -10.32 10.64
CA GLY A 123 -8.44 -10.34 9.33
C GLY A 123 -8.75 -11.62 8.55
N ILE A 124 -8.69 -12.79 9.21
CA ILE A 124 -9.01 -14.10 8.59
C ILE A 124 -10.43 -14.11 8.03
N ASN A 125 -11.37 -13.48 8.73
CA ASN A 125 -12.78 -13.43 8.34
C ASN A 125 -13.14 -12.23 7.46
N HIS A 126 -12.18 -11.31 7.19
CA HIS A 126 -12.44 -10.10 6.43
C HIS A 126 -12.39 -10.36 4.92
N PRO A 127 -13.35 -9.85 4.12
CA PRO A 127 -13.38 -10.07 2.67
C PRO A 127 -12.13 -9.62 1.94
N MET A 128 -11.39 -8.61 2.44
CA MET A 128 -10.11 -8.18 1.88
C MET A 128 -9.10 -9.33 1.75
N TYR A 129 -9.12 -10.29 2.68
CA TYR A 129 -8.16 -11.40 2.74
C TYR A 129 -8.71 -12.75 2.29
N TYR A 130 -9.88 -12.77 1.67
CA TYR A 130 -10.43 -14.02 1.17
C TYR A 130 -9.46 -14.71 0.19
N GLY A 131 -9.04 -15.92 0.54
CA GLY A 131 -8.07 -16.71 -0.22
C GLY A 131 -6.58 -16.37 0.07
N LYS A 132 -6.28 -15.46 1.02
CA LYS A 132 -4.91 -15.20 1.51
C LYS A 132 -4.53 -16.17 2.63
N ASN A 133 -3.26 -16.51 2.73
CA ASN A 133 -2.77 -17.24 3.90
C ASN A 133 -2.82 -16.35 5.15
N SER A 134 -3.03 -16.97 6.33
CA SER A 134 -3.05 -16.25 7.61
C SER A 134 -1.71 -15.61 8.00
N THR A 135 -0.62 -16.08 7.40
CA THR A 135 0.73 -15.48 7.54
C THR A 135 1.33 -15.32 6.16
N PHE A 136 1.86 -14.13 5.87
CA PHE A 136 2.42 -13.80 4.56
C PHE A 136 3.47 -12.70 4.66
N ASP A 137 4.28 -12.55 3.61
CA ASP A 137 5.15 -11.39 3.40
C ASP A 137 4.54 -10.47 2.35
N SER A 138 4.87 -9.17 2.39
CA SER A 138 4.48 -8.22 1.36
C SER A 138 5.58 -7.19 1.11
N PHE A 139 5.55 -6.48 -0.02
CA PHE A 139 6.46 -5.37 -0.27
C PHE A 139 6.09 -4.17 0.58
N CYS A 140 7.10 -3.45 1.06
CA CYS A 140 6.88 -2.27 1.90
C CYS A 140 8.01 -1.24 1.79
N TRP A 141 7.68 -0.01 2.16
CA TRP A 141 8.64 1.05 2.48
C TRP A 141 7.96 2.09 3.35
N HIS A 142 8.21 2.10 4.66
CA HIS A 142 7.66 3.10 5.55
C HIS A 142 8.53 3.33 6.79
N TYR A 143 8.65 4.60 7.19
CA TYR A 143 9.24 5.04 8.45
C TYR A 143 8.18 5.28 9.52
N ASP A 144 6.92 5.39 9.12
CA ASP A 144 5.83 5.81 9.97
C ASP A 144 4.94 4.63 10.38
N ASP A 145 4.27 4.79 11.50
CA ASP A 145 3.35 3.81 12.10
C ASP A 145 2.11 4.52 12.63
N THR A 146 1.00 3.82 12.72
CA THR A 146 -0.22 4.35 13.31
C THR A 146 -0.11 4.31 14.83
N GLU A 147 -0.18 5.50 15.47
CA GLU A 147 -0.15 5.65 16.93
C GLU A 147 -1.53 5.45 17.54
N PHE A 148 -2.54 6.14 16.99
CA PHE A 148 -3.94 6.02 17.41
C PHE A 148 -4.84 5.80 16.19
N LEU A 149 -5.74 4.84 16.33
CA LEU A 149 -6.74 4.54 15.31
C LEU A 149 -7.97 5.43 15.46
N PRO A 150 -8.68 5.74 14.36
CA PRO A 150 -10.02 6.31 14.42
C PRO A 150 -10.98 5.39 15.19
N GLU A 151 -12.06 5.96 15.73
CA GLU A 151 -13.12 5.18 16.34
C GLU A 151 -13.70 4.13 15.36
N ASN A 152 -14.18 3.02 15.91
CA ASN A 152 -14.77 1.91 15.15
C ASN A 152 -13.85 1.29 14.07
N THR A 153 -12.53 1.40 14.25
CA THR A 153 -11.54 0.77 13.38
C THR A 153 -11.23 -0.65 13.84
N THR A 154 -11.26 -1.58 12.90
CA THR A 154 -10.84 -2.96 13.10
C THR A 154 -9.43 -3.15 12.57
N VAL A 155 -8.49 -3.58 13.42
CA VAL A 155 -7.17 -4.06 13.01
C VAL A 155 -7.33 -5.46 12.43
N LEU A 156 -6.72 -5.71 11.26
CA LEU A 156 -6.84 -6.97 10.54
C LEU A 156 -5.54 -7.76 10.52
N ALA A 157 -4.40 -7.05 10.51
CA ALA A 157 -3.08 -7.67 10.42
C ALA A 157 -2.04 -6.88 11.20
N SER A 158 -1.00 -7.56 11.64
CA SER A 158 0.17 -7.01 12.32
C SER A 158 1.41 -7.83 12.04
N ASN A 159 2.60 -7.27 12.31
CA ASN A 159 3.83 -8.03 12.42
C ASN A 159 4.71 -7.51 13.58
N GLU A 160 5.94 -8.01 13.69
CA GLU A 160 6.87 -7.58 14.73
C GLU A 160 7.25 -6.09 14.60
N LYS A 161 7.36 -5.60 13.35
CA LYS A 161 7.82 -4.24 13.03
C LYS A 161 6.72 -3.20 13.23
N SER A 162 5.48 -3.54 12.89
CA SER A 162 4.31 -2.67 13.02
C SER A 162 3.10 -3.42 13.58
N LYS A 163 2.49 -2.86 14.64
CA LYS A 163 1.27 -3.42 15.24
C LYS A 163 0.03 -3.28 14.36
N ILE A 164 0.11 -2.42 13.36
CA ILE A 164 -0.98 -2.11 12.44
C ILE A 164 -0.45 -2.21 11.01
N GLN A 165 -0.61 -3.40 10.42
CA GLN A 165 -0.28 -3.66 9.02
C GLN A 165 -1.51 -3.54 8.10
N ALA A 166 -2.70 -3.68 8.66
CA ALA A 166 -3.94 -3.49 7.92
C ALA A 166 -5.11 -3.17 8.84
N ILE A 167 -6.01 -2.33 8.32
CA ILE A 167 -7.23 -1.90 9.00
C ILE A 167 -8.42 -1.91 8.06
N SER A 168 -9.60 -1.99 8.67
CA SER A 168 -10.87 -1.65 8.02
C SER A 168 -11.72 -0.82 8.98
N PHE A 169 -12.38 0.20 8.46
CA PHE A 169 -13.35 0.98 9.22
C PHE A 169 -14.45 1.56 8.31
N ARG A 170 -15.52 1.99 8.97
CA ARG A 170 -16.58 2.74 8.29
C ARG A 170 -16.63 4.15 8.85
N ASN A 171 -16.79 5.12 7.97
CA ASN A 171 -17.05 6.49 8.35
C ASN A 171 -18.30 6.96 7.59
N LYS A 172 -19.39 7.19 8.32
CA LYS A 172 -20.72 7.43 7.73
C LYS A 172 -21.08 6.29 6.76
N ASN A 173 -21.12 6.59 5.46
CA ASN A 173 -21.46 5.63 4.41
C ASN A 173 -20.23 5.11 3.66
N SER A 174 -19.03 5.64 3.95
CA SER A 174 -17.79 5.18 3.33
C SER A 174 -17.26 3.93 3.99
N ILE A 175 -16.73 3.02 3.17
CA ILE A 175 -16.05 1.80 3.59
C ILE A 175 -14.57 1.96 3.24
N ILE A 176 -13.72 1.80 4.23
CA ILE A 176 -12.29 2.01 4.10
C ILE A 176 -11.56 0.69 4.39
N TRP A 177 -10.75 0.25 3.44
CA TRP A 177 -9.75 -0.78 3.59
C TRP A 177 -8.39 -0.15 3.40
N ALA A 178 -7.47 -0.37 4.32
CA ALA A 178 -6.14 0.21 4.19
C ALA A 178 -5.06 -0.72 4.73
N VAL A 179 -3.91 -0.72 4.05
CA VAL A 179 -2.76 -1.55 4.36
C VAL A 179 -1.50 -0.69 4.47
N GLN A 180 -0.56 -1.08 5.34
CA GLN A 180 0.71 -0.38 5.50
C GLN A 180 1.74 -0.78 4.44
N TYR A 181 1.56 -1.94 3.85
CA TYR A 181 2.38 -2.50 2.79
C TYR A 181 1.82 -2.18 1.39
N HIS A 182 2.47 -2.71 0.36
CA HIS A 182 2.19 -2.42 -1.05
C HIS A 182 1.80 -3.67 -1.84
N PRO A 183 0.51 -4.03 -1.91
CA PRO A 183 0.05 -5.13 -2.75
C PRO A 183 0.16 -4.82 -4.25
N GLU A 184 0.36 -3.58 -4.63
CA GLU A 184 0.50 -3.11 -6.01
C GLU A 184 1.91 -3.24 -6.59
N PHE A 185 2.96 -3.34 -5.76
CA PHE A 185 4.33 -3.41 -6.24
C PHE A 185 4.69 -4.82 -6.74
N ASP A 186 5.55 -4.87 -7.73
CA ASP A 186 6.13 -6.11 -8.22
C ASP A 186 7.63 -6.24 -7.88
N PRO A 187 8.21 -7.45 -7.98
CA PRO A 187 9.62 -7.66 -7.63
C PRO A 187 10.58 -6.79 -8.45
N VAL A 188 10.32 -6.58 -9.75
CA VAL A 188 11.21 -5.81 -10.63
C VAL A 188 11.20 -4.35 -10.23
N TRP A 189 10.02 -3.79 -9.96
CA TRP A 189 9.88 -2.43 -9.44
C TRP A 189 10.61 -2.26 -8.10
N MET A 190 10.47 -3.24 -7.20
CA MET A 190 11.18 -3.24 -5.91
C MET A 190 12.69 -3.32 -6.07
N SER A 191 13.21 -4.09 -7.03
CA SER A 191 14.64 -4.11 -7.35
C SER A 191 15.14 -2.74 -7.80
N GLY A 192 14.35 -2.01 -8.57
CA GLY A 192 14.64 -0.62 -8.95
C GLY A 192 14.68 0.33 -7.76
N LEU A 193 13.71 0.21 -6.83
CA LEU A 193 13.69 0.99 -5.59
C LEU A 193 14.91 0.67 -4.71
N MET A 194 15.27 -0.61 -4.59
CA MET A 194 16.49 -1.02 -3.89
C MET A 194 17.72 -0.31 -4.45
N ASN A 195 17.86 -0.27 -5.77
CA ASN A 195 18.99 0.40 -6.42
C ASN A 195 19.06 1.90 -6.11
N GLN A 196 17.89 2.57 -6.07
CA GLN A 196 17.82 3.98 -5.68
C GLN A 196 18.16 4.25 -4.22
N ARG A 197 17.87 3.30 -3.35
CA ARG A 197 17.93 3.44 -1.89
C ARG A 197 19.00 2.57 -1.25
N GLU A 198 19.96 2.07 -2.03
CA GLU A 198 21.04 1.18 -1.57
C GLU A 198 21.74 1.70 -0.31
N LYS A 199 22.17 2.97 -0.34
CA LYS A 199 22.82 3.59 0.80
C LYS A 199 21.97 3.57 2.06
N VAL A 200 20.71 3.98 1.94
CA VAL A 200 19.76 4.00 3.08
C VAL A 200 19.52 2.59 3.62
N LEU A 201 19.34 1.62 2.74
CA LEU A 201 19.09 0.22 3.14
C LEU A 201 20.25 -0.41 3.92
N LEU A 202 21.48 -0.03 3.58
CA LEU A 202 22.68 -0.47 4.29
C LEU A 202 22.89 0.31 5.61
N GLU A 203 22.71 1.63 5.59
CA GLU A 203 22.85 2.48 6.78
C GLU A 203 21.80 2.18 7.86
N GLU A 204 20.56 1.90 7.47
CA GLU A 204 19.48 1.50 8.39
C GLU A 204 19.56 0.01 8.81
N GLY A 205 20.54 -0.74 8.30
CA GLY A 205 20.75 -2.14 8.66
C GLY A 205 19.66 -3.09 8.16
N ILE A 206 18.93 -2.72 7.11
CA ILE A 206 17.96 -3.61 6.45
C ILE A 206 18.69 -4.82 5.85
N TYR A 207 19.87 -4.60 5.31
CA TYR A 207 20.81 -5.63 4.88
C TYR A 207 22.12 -5.49 5.66
N LYS A 208 22.70 -6.62 6.07
CA LYS A 208 23.95 -6.67 6.87
C LYS A 208 25.16 -6.12 6.13
N ASN A 209 25.18 -6.31 4.82
CA ASN A 209 26.31 -5.94 3.96
C ASN A 209 25.90 -5.90 2.48
N GLN A 210 26.84 -5.49 1.64
CA GLN A 210 26.67 -5.36 0.19
C GLN A 210 26.37 -6.71 -0.50
N GLU A 211 26.85 -7.82 0.01
CA GLU A 211 26.62 -9.15 -0.57
C GLU A 211 25.15 -9.57 -0.37
N GLU A 212 24.62 -9.43 0.85
CA GLU A 212 23.23 -9.71 1.16
C GLU A 212 22.31 -8.80 0.33
N PHE A 213 22.57 -7.49 0.32
CA PHE A 213 21.83 -6.53 -0.51
C PHE A 213 21.79 -6.94 -1.98
N SER A 214 22.95 -7.27 -2.56
CA SER A 214 23.06 -7.66 -3.96
C SER A 214 22.32 -8.97 -4.25
N SER A 215 22.32 -9.91 -3.32
CA SER A 215 21.60 -11.17 -3.42
C SER A 215 20.08 -10.93 -3.54
N TYR A 216 19.51 -10.10 -2.66
CA TYR A 216 18.08 -9.73 -2.73
C TYR A 216 17.75 -8.94 -4.00
N LYS A 217 18.55 -7.94 -4.34
CA LYS A 217 18.36 -7.14 -5.56
C LYS A 217 18.34 -7.99 -6.83
N ASN A 218 19.32 -8.89 -6.96
CA ASN A 218 19.40 -9.78 -8.11
C ASN A 218 18.23 -10.78 -8.15
N PHE A 219 17.79 -11.24 -6.98
CA PHE A 219 16.63 -12.11 -6.86
C PHE A 219 15.37 -11.39 -7.36
N PHE A 220 15.11 -10.14 -6.95
CA PHE A 220 13.94 -9.40 -7.38
C PHE A 220 14.03 -8.89 -8.83
N SER A 221 15.22 -8.65 -9.37
CA SER A 221 15.39 -8.16 -10.75
C SER A 221 15.05 -9.18 -11.83
N ASN A 222 14.96 -10.46 -11.51
CA ASN A 222 14.75 -11.53 -12.48
C ASN A 222 13.62 -12.48 -12.11
N VAL A 223 12.41 -12.11 -12.47
CA VAL A 223 11.17 -12.84 -12.15
C VAL A 223 11.20 -14.30 -12.61
N LYS A 224 11.86 -14.64 -13.72
CA LYS A 224 11.96 -16.02 -14.19
C LYS A 224 12.84 -16.87 -13.30
N LYS A 225 13.97 -16.33 -12.83
CA LYS A 225 14.81 -17.01 -11.81
C LYS A 225 14.11 -17.10 -10.46
N PHE A 226 13.18 -16.22 -10.20
CA PHE A 226 12.39 -16.16 -8.98
C PHE A 226 11.57 -17.43 -8.75
N TYR A 227 10.98 -17.99 -9.82
CA TYR A 227 10.15 -19.19 -9.72
C TYR A 227 10.94 -20.50 -9.74
N ASP A 228 12.15 -20.48 -10.36
CA ASP A 228 12.94 -21.71 -10.59
C ASP A 228 13.99 -22.03 -9.52
N GLN A 229 14.30 -21.10 -8.62
CA GLN A 229 15.30 -21.31 -7.57
C GLN A 229 14.62 -21.61 -6.23
N LYS A 230 15.10 -22.66 -5.54
CA LYS A 230 14.79 -22.84 -4.11
C LYS A 230 15.07 -21.53 -3.41
N ASN A 231 14.02 -20.97 -2.81
CA ASN A 231 14.00 -19.65 -2.22
C ASN A 231 14.96 -19.57 -1.00
N HIS A 232 16.24 -19.44 -1.27
CA HIS A 232 17.31 -19.36 -0.24
C HIS A 232 17.19 -18.09 0.63
N LEU A 233 16.39 -17.10 0.20
CA LEU A 233 16.13 -15.88 0.94
C LEU A 233 14.95 -16.02 1.93
N ASN A 234 14.36 -17.21 1.98
CA ASN A 234 13.24 -17.53 2.87
C ASN A 234 12.05 -16.53 2.75
N ILE A 235 11.75 -16.14 1.51
CA ILE A 235 10.63 -15.26 1.18
C ILE A 235 9.37 -16.12 1.01
N SER A 236 8.26 -15.64 1.55
CA SER A 236 6.97 -16.32 1.44
C SER A 236 6.51 -16.46 -0.02
N ASN A 237 5.93 -17.61 -0.37
CA ASN A 237 5.35 -17.83 -1.68
C ASN A 237 4.24 -16.81 -2.02
N ASN A 238 3.58 -16.25 -1.04
CA ASN A 238 2.57 -15.21 -1.24
C ASN A 238 3.15 -13.97 -1.91
N LEU A 239 4.38 -13.58 -1.57
CA LEU A 239 5.02 -12.41 -2.15
C LEU A 239 5.41 -12.61 -3.61
N ILE A 240 5.86 -13.82 -3.97
CA ILE A 240 6.35 -14.15 -5.32
C ILE A 240 5.25 -14.63 -6.27
N ASN A 241 4.10 -15.00 -5.74
CA ASN A 241 2.92 -15.34 -6.53
C ASN A 241 2.05 -14.10 -6.71
N GLU A 242 2.06 -13.51 -7.90
CA GLU A 242 1.33 -12.27 -8.18
C GLU A 242 -0.15 -12.33 -7.78
N LYS A 243 -0.84 -13.45 -8.04
CA LYS A 243 -2.25 -13.61 -7.67
C LYS A 243 -2.47 -13.55 -6.16
N LEU A 244 -1.56 -14.13 -5.38
CA LEU A 244 -1.63 -14.11 -3.92
C LEU A 244 -1.14 -12.77 -3.35
N HIS A 245 -0.15 -12.16 -4.01
CA HIS A 245 0.39 -10.86 -3.61
C HIS A 245 -0.63 -9.74 -3.76
N THR A 246 -1.39 -9.72 -4.84
CA THR A 246 -2.35 -8.67 -5.20
C THR A 246 -3.79 -8.96 -4.75
N ILE A 247 -4.00 -9.99 -3.92
CA ILE A 247 -5.34 -10.51 -3.62
C ILE A 247 -6.22 -9.48 -2.90
N GLU A 248 -5.63 -8.60 -2.08
CA GLU A 248 -6.32 -7.52 -1.39
C GLU A 248 -7.01 -6.57 -2.38
N LEU A 249 -6.30 -6.19 -3.43
CA LEU A 249 -6.82 -5.32 -4.50
C LEU A 249 -7.89 -6.04 -5.33
N SER A 250 -7.65 -7.32 -5.65
CA SER A 250 -8.63 -8.14 -6.36
C SER A 250 -9.93 -8.28 -5.57
N ASN A 251 -9.84 -8.55 -4.27
CA ASN A 251 -10.98 -8.69 -3.39
C ASN A 251 -11.71 -7.34 -3.19
N TRP A 252 -10.98 -6.24 -3.12
CA TRP A 252 -11.58 -4.91 -3.06
C TRP A 252 -12.38 -4.58 -4.33
N LEU A 253 -11.85 -4.85 -5.52
CA LEU A 253 -12.57 -4.67 -6.77
C LEU A 253 -13.83 -5.55 -6.86
N ASN A 254 -13.74 -6.80 -6.38
CA ASN A 254 -14.90 -7.69 -6.35
C ASN A 254 -15.95 -7.20 -5.33
N TYR A 255 -15.51 -6.66 -4.20
CA TYR A 255 -16.40 -6.10 -3.19
C TYR A 255 -17.19 -4.90 -3.75
N ILE A 256 -16.54 -3.97 -4.45
CA ILE A 256 -17.21 -2.83 -5.10
C ILE A 256 -18.32 -3.34 -6.03
N LYS A 257 -18.01 -4.27 -6.94
CA LYS A 257 -18.98 -4.84 -7.89
C LYS A 257 -20.16 -5.54 -7.22
N SER A 258 -20.02 -5.99 -5.98
CA SER A 258 -21.10 -6.67 -5.26
C SER A 258 -22.02 -5.71 -4.49
N THR A 259 -21.64 -4.43 -4.38
CA THR A 259 -22.37 -3.39 -3.63
C THR A 259 -23.13 -2.41 -4.52
N ASP A 260 -22.96 -2.53 -5.83
CA ASP A 260 -23.76 -1.88 -6.88
C ASP A 260 -25.06 -2.68 -7.11
#